data_3d8df726dc3cff85325d56955badce49
#
_entry.id   3d8df726dc3cff85325d56955badce49
#
_cell.length_a   1.000
_cell.length_b   1.000
_cell.length_c   1.000
_cell.angle_alpha   90.00
_cell.angle_beta   90.00
_cell.angle_gamma   90.00
#
_symmetry.space_group_name_H-M   'P 1'
#
loop_
_entity.id
_entity.type
_entity.pdbx_description
1 polymer ?
#
loop_
_entity_poly.entity_id
_entity_poly.type
_entity_poly.pdbx_seq_one_letter_code
_entity_poly.pdbx_strand_id
1 'polypeptide(L)'
;MSWEYSENILVQESAGALLHDELKWDVIYAYNQETLGENGTLGRKSYNEVLLTRYVVKALRRLNKWLSDAQIAEALHSLDSRLSTETLLQTNEKYYRMIRDGVDVTAKTSDGRTETRKALLIDFN
;
A
#
# COMPACT_ATOMS: atom_id res chain seq x y z
N MET A 1 -11.96 10.14 -31.34
CA MET A 1 -11.76 9.15 -30.25
C MET A 1 -11.89 7.76 -30.83
N SER A 2 -10.92 6.91 -30.60
CA SER A 2 -10.98 5.56 -31.11
C SER A 2 -11.96 4.72 -30.30
N TRP A 3 -12.58 3.76 -30.98
CA TRP A 3 -13.49 2.82 -30.32
C TRP A 3 -12.75 1.91 -29.31
N GLU A 4 -11.47 1.64 -29.53
CA GLU A 4 -10.63 0.87 -28.61
C GLU A 4 -10.54 1.53 -27.23
N TYR A 5 -10.38 2.84 -27.22
CA TYR A 5 -10.34 3.60 -25.98
C TYR A 5 -11.66 3.47 -25.21
N SER A 6 -12.78 3.55 -25.94
CA SER A 6 -14.10 3.40 -25.32
C SER A 6 -14.32 2.00 -24.76
N GLU A 7 -13.83 0.98 -25.46
CA GLU A 7 -13.93 -0.41 -25.02
C GLU A 7 -13.11 -0.64 -23.73
N ASN A 8 -11.87 -0.13 -23.69
CA ASN A 8 -11.02 -0.23 -22.49
C ASN A 8 -11.66 0.46 -21.29
N ILE A 9 -12.22 1.64 -21.48
CA ILE A 9 -12.93 2.35 -20.42
C ILE A 9 -14.11 1.53 -19.93
N LEU A 10 -14.89 0.95 -20.82
CA LEU A 10 -16.05 0.16 -20.46
C LEU A 10 -15.67 -1.07 -19.63
N VAL A 11 -14.60 -1.75 -19.98
CA VAL A 11 -14.09 -2.90 -19.23
C VAL A 11 -13.62 -2.46 -17.83
N GLN A 12 -12.88 -1.37 -17.74
CA GLN A 12 -12.39 -0.85 -16.46
C GLN A 12 -13.54 -0.40 -15.56
N GLU A 13 -14.53 0.30 -16.11
CA GLU A 13 -15.69 0.76 -15.35
C GLU A 13 -16.55 -0.42 -14.88
N SER A 14 -16.73 -1.44 -15.71
CA SER A 14 -17.48 -2.64 -15.35
C SER A 14 -16.80 -3.40 -14.22
N ALA A 15 -15.47 -3.56 -14.30
CA ALA A 15 -14.70 -4.21 -13.25
C ALA A 15 -14.73 -3.39 -11.95
N GLY A 16 -14.57 -2.08 -12.05
CA GLY A 16 -14.64 -1.19 -10.89
C GLY A 16 -15.99 -1.22 -10.22
N ALA A 17 -17.07 -1.21 -10.99
CA ALA A 17 -18.43 -1.30 -10.46
C ALA A 17 -18.66 -2.62 -9.72
N LEU A 18 -18.18 -3.73 -10.28
CA LEU A 18 -18.27 -5.04 -9.63
C LEU A 18 -17.53 -5.06 -8.29
N LEU A 19 -16.30 -4.57 -8.27
CA LEU A 19 -15.49 -4.53 -7.05
C LEU A 19 -16.13 -3.65 -5.98
N HIS A 20 -16.68 -2.51 -6.37
CA HIS A 20 -17.32 -1.58 -5.44
C HIS A 20 -18.68 -2.11 -4.97
N ASP A 21 -19.56 -2.46 -5.91
CA ASP A 21 -20.97 -2.77 -5.60
C ASP A 21 -21.14 -4.14 -4.96
N GLU A 22 -20.43 -5.13 -5.47
CA GLU A 22 -20.55 -6.51 -4.99
C GLU A 22 -19.59 -6.83 -3.85
N LEU A 23 -18.33 -6.41 -3.98
CA LEU A 23 -17.28 -6.77 -3.02
C LEU A 23 -16.99 -5.66 -2.02
N LYS A 24 -17.60 -4.49 -2.18
CA LYS A 24 -17.45 -3.33 -1.27
C LYS A 24 -16.01 -2.81 -1.17
N TRP A 25 -15.26 -2.91 -2.26
CA TRP A 25 -13.92 -2.35 -2.34
C TRP A 25 -13.98 -0.85 -2.63
N ASP A 26 -13.02 -0.12 -2.12
CA ASP A 26 -12.82 1.28 -2.49
C ASP A 26 -12.20 1.35 -3.89
N VAL A 27 -12.90 1.97 -4.82
CA VAL A 27 -12.45 2.08 -6.21
C VAL A 27 -12.16 3.53 -6.54
N ILE A 28 -10.98 3.77 -7.11
CA ILE A 28 -10.55 5.10 -7.54
C ILE A 28 -10.18 5.06 -9.01
N TYR A 29 -10.82 5.93 -9.80
CA TYR A 29 -10.56 6.04 -11.23
C TYR A 29 -9.51 7.14 -11.46
N ALA A 30 -8.26 6.73 -11.65
CA ALA A 30 -7.12 7.65 -11.78
C ALA A 30 -6.53 7.71 -13.19
N TYR A 31 -7.03 6.92 -14.12
CA TYR A 31 -6.39 6.69 -15.41
C TYR A 31 -6.34 7.92 -16.34
N ASN A 32 -7.21 8.89 -16.18
CA ASN A 32 -7.28 10.06 -17.07
C ASN A 32 -7.00 11.40 -16.39
N GLN A 33 -7.25 11.51 -15.11
CA GLN A 33 -7.29 12.80 -14.43
C GLN A 33 -6.69 12.75 -13.04
N GLU A 34 -5.61 11.99 -12.88
CA GLU A 34 -4.93 11.99 -11.60
C GLU A 34 -4.32 13.37 -11.32
N THR A 35 -4.64 13.95 -10.16
CA THR A 35 -3.97 15.14 -9.65
C THR A 35 -2.90 14.72 -8.65
N LEU A 36 -1.73 15.35 -8.73
CA LEU A 36 -0.61 15.06 -7.83
C LEU A 36 -0.70 15.89 -6.57
N GLY A 37 0.00 15.46 -5.53
CA GLY A 37 0.09 16.16 -4.26
C GLY A 37 -0.70 15.47 -3.15
N GLU A 38 -0.50 15.94 -1.93
CA GLU A 38 -1.07 15.36 -0.72
C GLU A 38 -2.60 15.27 -0.78
N ASN A 39 -3.25 16.26 -1.39
CA ASN A 39 -4.70 16.30 -1.57
C ASN A 39 -5.14 15.80 -2.95
N GLY A 40 -4.24 15.19 -3.71
CA GLY A 40 -4.53 14.68 -5.04
C GLY A 40 -5.31 13.36 -5.03
N THR A 41 -5.55 12.83 -6.21
CA THR A 41 -6.38 11.63 -6.43
C THR A 41 -5.88 10.44 -5.62
N LEU A 42 -4.57 10.14 -5.68
CA LEU A 42 -3.94 9.03 -4.95
C LEU A 42 -2.97 9.52 -3.86
N GLY A 43 -2.78 10.81 -3.72
CA GLY A 43 -1.87 11.38 -2.75
C GLY A 43 -0.39 11.28 -3.14
N ARG A 44 -0.09 10.91 -4.37
CA ARG A 44 1.30 10.83 -4.86
C ARG A 44 1.86 12.22 -5.10
N LYS A 45 3.12 12.41 -4.73
CA LYS A 45 3.83 13.67 -5.01
C LYS A 45 4.28 13.75 -6.47
N SER A 46 4.59 12.60 -7.08
CA SER A 46 4.97 12.50 -8.49
C SER A 46 4.54 11.15 -9.05
N TYR A 47 4.58 11.01 -10.38
CA TYR A 47 4.25 9.73 -11.03
C TYR A 47 5.30 8.65 -10.80
N ASN A 48 6.48 9.01 -10.29
CA ASN A 48 7.53 8.05 -9.95
C ASN A 48 7.31 7.38 -8.59
N GLU A 49 6.42 7.92 -7.77
CA GLU A 49 6.09 7.36 -6.47
C GLU A 49 5.18 6.15 -6.65
N VAL A 50 5.73 4.96 -6.39
CA VAL A 50 5.01 3.69 -6.58
C VAL A 50 4.16 3.34 -5.35
N LEU A 51 4.72 3.55 -4.16
CA LEU A 51 4.03 3.25 -2.92
C LEU A 51 3.02 4.35 -2.59
N LEU A 52 1.74 3.98 -2.53
CA LEU A 52 0.67 4.93 -2.20
C LEU A 52 0.61 5.11 -0.68
N THR A 53 1.48 5.96 -0.16
CA THR A 53 1.72 6.14 1.29
C THR A 53 0.43 6.43 2.06
N ARG A 54 -0.44 7.28 1.52
CA ARG A 54 -1.71 7.62 2.17
C ARG A 54 -2.56 6.39 2.49
N TYR A 55 -2.65 5.46 1.55
CA TYR A 55 -3.46 4.25 1.72
C TYR A 55 -2.76 3.21 2.59
N VAL A 56 -1.43 3.11 2.49
CA VAL A 56 -0.64 2.19 3.33
C VAL A 56 -0.73 2.60 4.79
N VAL A 57 -0.58 3.89 5.10
CA VAL A 57 -0.71 4.40 6.47
C VAL A 57 -2.10 4.10 7.02
N LYS A 58 -3.15 4.35 6.24
CA LYS A 58 -4.52 4.07 6.64
C LYS A 58 -4.73 2.59 6.95
N ALA A 59 -4.21 1.70 6.11
CA ALA A 59 -4.30 0.26 6.32
C ALA A 59 -3.52 -0.20 7.55
N LEU A 60 -2.30 0.31 7.74
CA LEU A 60 -1.48 -0.01 8.91
C LEU A 60 -2.19 0.39 10.20
N ARG A 61 -2.77 1.57 10.26
CA ARG A 61 -3.50 2.03 11.44
C ARG A 61 -4.75 1.19 11.72
N ARG A 62 -5.46 0.81 10.67
CA ARG A 62 -6.67 0.00 10.79
C ARG A 62 -6.40 -1.42 11.25
N LEU A 63 -5.39 -2.06 10.66
CA LEU A 63 -5.08 -3.47 10.93
C LEU A 63 -4.23 -3.67 12.20
N ASN A 64 -3.48 -2.64 12.59
CA ASN A 64 -2.55 -2.73 13.73
C ASN A 64 -2.75 -1.53 14.65
N LYS A 65 -3.80 -1.57 15.45
CA LYS A 65 -4.16 -0.44 16.33
C LYS A 65 -3.10 -0.13 17.39
N TRP A 66 -2.18 -1.05 17.64
CA TRP A 66 -1.09 -0.89 18.59
C TRP A 66 0.09 -0.06 18.05
N LEU A 67 0.10 0.25 16.75
CA LEU A 67 1.21 0.99 16.12
C LEU A 67 1.21 2.46 16.56
N SER A 68 2.41 2.94 16.98
CA SER A 68 2.66 4.37 17.17
C SER A 68 3.07 5.01 15.84
N ASP A 69 3.08 6.35 15.80
CA ASP A 69 3.52 7.08 14.61
C ASP A 69 4.96 6.74 14.22
N ALA A 70 5.85 6.57 15.20
CA ALA A 70 7.24 6.17 14.97
C ALA A 70 7.32 4.77 14.32
N GLN A 71 6.50 3.84 14.79
CA GLN A 71 6.44 2.49 14.22
C GLN A 71 5.86 2.47 12.82
N ILE A 72 4.89 3.32 12.52
CA ILE A 72 4.35 3.50 11.17
C ILE A 72 5.44 4.04 10.24
N ALA A 73 6.22 5.02 10.68
CA ALA A 73 7.34 5.56 9.91
C ALA A 73 8.39 4.49 9.64
N GLU A 74 8.71 3.66 10.63
CA GLU A 74 9.63 2.52 10.49
C GLU A 74 9.12 1.51 9.44
N ALA A 75 7.84 1.16 9.48
CA ALA A 75 7.23 0.26 8.53
C ALA A 75 7.27 0.83 7.11
N LEU A 76 6.95 2.11 6.94
CA LEU A 76 7.01 2.78 5.64
C LEU A 76 8.43 2.81 5.08
N HIS A 77 9.42 3.06 5.93
CA HIS A 77 10.82 3.04 5.53
C HIS A 77 11.23 1.65 5.03
N SER A 78 10.81 0.59 5.73
CA SER A 78 11.09 -0.79 5.32
C SER A 78 10.44 -1.14 3.99
N LEU A 79 9.22 -0.66 3.75
CA LEU A 79 8.51 -0.90 2.50
C LEU A 79 9.13 -0.16 1.31
N ASP A 80 9.63 1.05 1.55
CA ASP A 80 10.21 1.89 0.51
C ASP A 80 11.71 1.65 0.33
N SER A 81 12.32 0.92 1.25
CA SER A 81 13.77 0.68 1.25
C SER A 81 14.16 -0.40 0.23
N ARG A 82 15.06 -0.03 -0.68
CA ARG A 82 15.64 -0.96 -1.65
C ARG A 82 17.15 -0.83 -1.62
N LEU A 83 17.82 -1.94 -1.33
CA LEU A 83 19.27 -1.97 -1.38
C LEU A 83 19.73 -2.02 -2.85
N SER A 84 20.69 -1.19 -3.20
CA SER A 84 21.23 -1.14 -4.56
C SER A 84 21.91 -2.44 -4.99
N THR A 85 22.29 -3.27 -4.03
CA THR A 85 22.92 -4.58 -4.25
C THR A 85 21.91 -5.71 -4.41
N GLU A 86 20.63 -5.47 -4.13
CA GLU A 86 19.59 -6.50 -4.27
C GLU A 86 19.29 -6.79 -5.74
N THR A 87 19.15 -8.07 -6.07
CA THR A 87 18.64 -8.48 -7.38
C THR A 87 17.11 -8.26 -7.42
N LEU A 88 16.55 -8.24 -8.61
CA LEU A 88 15.10 -8.15 -8.77
C LEU A 88 14.38 -9.32 -8.08
N LEU A 89 14.95 -10.52 -8.17
CA LEU A 89 14.39 -11.70 -7.51
C LEU A 89 14.38 -11.54 -5.99
N GLN A 90 15.49 -11.06 -5.42
CA GLN A 90 15.59 -10.84 -3.97
C GLN A 90 14.60 -9.77 -3.50
N THR A 91 14.44 -8.70 -4.26
CA THR A 91 13.49 -7.63 -3.95
C THR A 91 12.05 -8.15 -3.98
N ASN A 92 11.69 -8.93 -5.00
CA ASN A 92 10.36 -9.50 -5.13
C ASN A 92 10.06 -10.48 -4.00
N GLU A 93 11.02 -11.31 -3.61
CA GLU A 93 10.88 -12.24 -2.49
C GLU A 93 10.66 -11.49 -1.18
N LYS A 94 11.42 -10.42 -0.96
CA LYS A 94 11.28 -9.57 0.22
C LYS A 94 9.87 -8.98 0.32
N TYR A 95 9.36 -8.39 -0.76
CA TYR A 95 8.01 -7.82 -0.77
C TYR A 95 6.93 -8.88 -0.62
N TYR A 96 7.11 -10.05 -1.21
CA TYR A 96 6.19 -11.18 -1.02
C TYR A 96 6.07 -11.56 0.45
N ARG A 97 7.18 -11.65 1.16
CA ARG A 97 7.19 -11.97 2.59
C ARG A 97 6.52 -10.88 3.41
N MET A 98 6.77 -9.62 3.08
CA MET A 98 6.12 -8.48 3.76
C MET A 98 4.60 -8.50 3.59
N ILE A 99 4.13 -8.82 2.40
CA ILE A 99 2.68 -8.92 2.11
C ILE A 99 2.07 -10.09 2.87
N ARG A 100 2.74 -11.24 2.88
CA ARG A 100 2.23 -12.44 3.52
C ARG A 100 2.27 -12.36 5.04
N ASP A 101 3.39 -11.95 5.61
CA ASP A 101 3.66 -12.06 7.04
C ASP A 101 3.59 -10.73 7.79
N GLY A 102 3.63 -9.61 7.09
CA GLY A 102 3.71 -8.28 7.68
C GLY A 102 5.13 -7.72 7.66
N VAL A 103 5.26 -6.49 8.12
CA VAL A 103 6.52 -5.74 8.16
C VAL A 103 7.05 -5.73 9.59
N ASP A 104 8.34 -5.95 9.74
CA ASP A 104 8.99 -5.90 11.06
C ASP A 104 9.06 -4.48 11.58
N VAL A 105 8.56 -4.27 12.77
CA VAL A 105 8.68 -3.00 13.50
C VAL A 105 9.19 -3.27 14.91
N THR A 106 9.91 -2.30 15.45
CA THR A 106 10.46 -2.37 16.81
C THR A 106 9.38 -1.99 17.82
N ALA A 107 9.13 -2.85 18.78
CA ALA A 107 8.18 -2.60 19.87
C ALA A 107 8.88 -2.76 21.22
N LYS A 108 8.42 -2.02 22.21
CA LYS A 108 8.89 -2.18 23.58
C LYS A 108 7.92 -3.06 24.37
N THR A 109 8.48 -4.01 25.11
CA THR A 109 7.68 -4.84 26.01
C THR A 109 7.37 -4.09 27.32
N SER A 110 6.47 -4.63 28.12
CA SER A 110 6.11 -4.04 29.42
C SER A 110 7.28 -3.93 30.41
N ASP A 111 8.31 -4.78 30.25
CA ASP A 111 9.52 -4.76 31.07
C ASP A 111 10.67 -3.95 30.44
N GLY A 112 10.39 -3.17 29.40
CA GLY A 112 11.34 -2.24 28.79
C GLY A 112 12.27 -2.86 27.75
N ARG A 113 12.11 -4.13 27.44
CA ARG A 113 12.89 -4.79 26.40
C ARG A 113 12.39 -4.43 25.02
N THR A 114 13.29 -4.47 24.04
CA THR A 114 12.94 -4.26 22.64
C THR A 114 12.67 -5.59 21.98
N GLU A 115 11.54 -5.71 21.29
CA GLU A 115 11.21 -6.88 20.51
C GLU A 115 10.79 -6.48 19.10
N THR A 116 10.84 -7.43 18.18
CA THR A 116 10.35 -7.23 16.81
C THR A 116 8.94 -7.79 16.70
N ARG A 117 8.00 -6.98 16.19
CA ARG A 117 6.63 -7.40 15.94
C ARG A 117 6.30 -7.19 14.47
N LYS A 118 5.35 -7.98 13.98
CA LYS A 118 4.88 -7.88 12.59
C LYS A 118 3.68 -6.94 12.50
N ALA A 119 3.82 -5.91 11.65
CA ALA A 119 2.71 -5.03 11.31
C ALA A 119 2.05 -5.56 10.03
N LEU A 120 0.78 -5.89 10.09
CA LEU A 120 0.04 -6.47 8.97
C LEU A 120 -0.28 -5.41 7.93
N LEU A 121 -0.12 -5.77 6.66
CA LEU A 121 -0.45 -4.91 5.51
C LEU A 121 -1.79 -5.29 4.90
N ILE A 122 -2.18 -6.56 4.99
CA ILE A 122 -3.38 -7.11 4.36
C ILE A 122 -4.16 -7.89 5.40
N ASP A 123 -5.47 -7.71 5.34
CA ASP A 123 -6.41 -8.50 6.15
C ASP A 123 -6.76 -9.78 5.40
N PHE A 124 -6.30 -10.91 5.91
CA PHE A 124 -6.58 -12.23 5.35
C PHE A 124 -7.79 -12.92 5.99
N ASN A 125 -8.43 -12.26 6.92
CA ASN A 125 -9.65 -12.76 7.55
C ASN A 125 -10.87 -12.23 6.79
#